data_8f948be2c01417b40e350b70a8dfba24
#
_entry.id   8f948be2c01417b40e350b70a8dfba24
#
_cell.length_a   1.000
_cell.length_b   1.000
_cell.length_c   1.000
_cell.angle_alpha   90.00
_cell.angle_beta   90.00
_cell.angle_gamma   90.00
#
_symmetry.space_group_name_H-M   'P 1'
#
loop_
_entity.id
_entity.type
_entity.pdbx_description
1 polymer ?
#
loop_
_entity_poly.entity_id
_entity_poly.type
_entity_poly.pdbx_seq_one_letter_code
_entity_poly.pdbx_strand_id
1 'polypeptide(L)'
;RTLDAVDGPCELEPGIMATVGVADLDDSASLALTDDGWVDARRGDVDLYVFAYGFDYAGALRDFYRLTGPTPLLPRYALGNWWSRYHAYTADEYAELLDRFEAEDLPFSVAVIDMDWHLVDDVPAKYGSGWTGYTWNPALFPDPRAFLDDLHRRGLAATLNLHPADGVRGHEDAYPAIAARVGADVASEEPVVFDIGNPDFVAPYLEGIHHPLEDEGVDFWWIDWQQGGVTRTPGLDPLWALNHFHYLDNARAGKRPLVLSRYAGPGSHRYPVGFSGD
;
A
#
# COMPACT_ATOMS: atom_id res chain seq x y z
N ARG A 1 -0.82 4.31 -13.42
CA ARG A 1 0.59 4.08 -13.76
C ARG A 1 1.41 3.95 -12.48
N THR A 2 2.18 2.89 -12.37
CA THR A 2 3.18 2.74 -11.31
C THR A 2 4.38 3.65 -11.56
N LEU A 3 5.01 4.12 -10.48
CA LEU A 3 6.26 4.88 -10.50
C LEU A 3 7.47 4.04 -10.08
N ASP A 4 7.32 2.75 -9.90
CA ASP A 4 8.35 1.85 -9.38
C ASP A 4 9.69 1.88 -10.14
N ALA A 5 9.66 2.06 -11.45
CA ALA A 5 10.86 2.08 -12.28
C ALA A 5 11.22 3.47 -12.80
N VAL A 6 10.68 4.52 -12.18
CA VAL A 6 10.91 5.90 -12.62
C VAL A 6 12.04 6.52 -11.82
N ASP A 7 13.07 6.96 -12.54
CA ASP A 7 14.16 7.78 -12.02
C ASP A 7 14.07 9.17 -12.68
N GLY A 8 13.56 10.14 -11.91
CA GLY A 8 13.32 11.50 -12.39
C GLY A 8 12.01 11.71 -13.16
N PRO A 9 11.94 12.70 -14.08
CA PRO A 9 10.71 13.02 -14.81
C PRO A 9 10.22 11.88 -15.70
N CYS A 10 8.90 11.68 -15.74
CA CYS A 10 8.27 10.71 -16.64
C CYS A 10 7.09 11.34 -17.37
N GLU A 11 6.77 10.79 -18.54
CA GLU A 11 5.54 11.16 -19.25
C GLU A 11 4.32 10.61 -18.51
N LEU A 12 3.36 11.49 -18.26
CA LEU A 12 2.06 11.14 -17.70
C LEU A 12 1.03 11.07 -18.83
N GLU A 13 0.04 10.23 -18.65
CA GLU A 13 -1.09 10.16 -19.56
C GLU A 13 -1.88 11.48 -19.54
N PRO A 14 -2.55 11.85 -20.67
CA PRO A 14 -3.45 12.99 -20.70
C PRO A 14 -4.54 12.87 -19.64
N GLY A 15 -4.82 13.98 -18.95
CA GLY A 15 -5.93 14.06 -18.01
C GLY A 15 -7.25 14.41 -18.69
N ILE A 16 -8.30 14.54 -17.88
CA ILE A 16 -9.66 14.87 -18.33
C ILE A 16 -9.87 16.37 -18.58
N MET A 17 -8.85 17.19 -18.35
CA MET A 17 -8.90 18.66 -18.51
C MET A 17 -7.78 19.09 -19.45
N ALA A 18 -8.13 19.95 -20.40
CA ALA A 18 -7.19 20.45 -21.39
C ALA A 18 -7.39 21.95 -21.65
N THR A 19 -6.33 22.65 -22.03
CA THR A 19 -6.38 24.09 -22.40
C THR A 19 -7.18 24.35 -23.67
N VAL A 20 -7.41 23.30 -24.48
CA VAL A 20 -8.29 23.39 -25.67
C VAL A 20 -9.76 23.17 -25.32
N GLY A 21 -10.09 22.92 -24.05
CA GLY A 21 -11.46 22.78 -23.56
C GLY A 21 -12.13 21.43 -23.82
N VAL A 22 -11.43 20.48 -24.42
CA VAL A 22 -11.92 19.11 -24.70
C VAL A 22 -10.81 18.12 -24.38
N ALA A 23 -11.17 17.03 -23.73
CA ALA A 23 -10.32 15.86 -23.50
C ALA A 23 -11.14 14.58 -23.70
N ASP A 24 -10.49 13.49 -23.98
CA ASP A 24 -11.08 12.16 -24.06
C ASP A 24 -10.36 11.20 -23.13
N LEU A 25 -11.09 10.17 -22.70
CA LEU A 25 -10.58 9.06 -21.91
C LEU A 25 -11.07 7.76 -22.58
N ASP A 26 -10.14 7.02 -23.15
CA ASP A 26 -10.42 5.68 -23.68
C ASP A 26 -10.19 4.64 -22.59
N ASP A 27 -11.28 4.05 -22.11
CA ASP A 27 -11.30 3.05 -21.05
C ASP A 27 -11.51 1.61 -21.63
N SER A 28 -11.48 1.46 -22.96
CA SER A 28 -11.81 0.20 -23.65
C SER A 28 -10.88 -0.95 -23.28
N ALA A 29 -9.62 -0.67 -22.97
CA ALA A 29 -8.62 -1.66 -22.58
C ALA A 29 -8.51 -1.90 -21.07
N SER A 30 -9.24 -1.13 -20.25
CA SER A 30 -9.18 -1.25 -18.80
C SER A 30 -9.88 -2.50 -18.30
N LEU A 31 -9.42 -3.00 -17.16
CA LEU A 31 -10.10 -4.09 -16.45
C LEU A 31 -11.37 -3.54 -15.78
N ALA A 32 -12.31 -4.44 -15.51
CA ALA A 32 -13.54 -4.12 -14.79
C ALA A 32 -13.48 -4.60 -13.34
N LEU A 33 -13.96 -3.75 -12.41
CA LEU A 33 -14.22 -4.17 -11.03
C LEU A 33 -15.50 -5.00 -11.00
N THR A 34 -15.45 -6.14 -10.34
CA THR A 34 -16.61 -7.00 -10.08
C THR A 34 -17.32 -6.59 -8.79
N ASP A 35 -18.55 -7.06 -8.60
CA ASP A 35 -19.38 -6.69 -7.42
C ASP A 35 -18.76 -7.14 -6.08
N ASP A 36 -17.91 -8.18 -6.10
CA ASP A 36 -17.17 -8.68 -4.94
C ASP A 36 -15.84 -7.95 -4.71
N GLY A 37 -15.55 -6.93 -5.52
CA GLY A 37 -14.31 -6.14 -5.43
C GLY A 37 -13.12 -6.76 -6.13
N TRP A 38 -13.31 -7.83 -6.90
CA TRP A 38 -12.25 -8.39 -7.71
C TRP A 38 -12.06 -7.63 -9.03
N VAL A 39 -11.04 -8.00 -9.80
CA VAL A 39 -10.71 -7.39 -11.10
C VAL A 39 -10.75 -8.46 -12.19
N ASP A 40 -11.54 -8.23 -13.23
CA ASP A 40 -11.72 -9.18 -14.34
C ASP A 40 -11.53 -8.48 -15.69
N ALA A 41 -11.37 -9.27 -16.73
CA ALA A 41 -11.32 -8.76 -18.10
C ALA A 41 -12.64 -8.07 -18.47
N ARG A 42 -12.56 -6.87 -19.01
CA ARG A 42 -13.73 -6.17 -19.52
C ARG A 42 -14.32 -6.92 -20.71
N ARG A 43 -15.65 -7.00 -20.76
CA ARG A 43 -16.40 -7.51 -21.88
C ARG A 43 -17.04 -6.33 -22.64
N GLY A 44 -16.47 -5.94 -23.76
CA GLY A 44 -16.96 -4.85 -24.59
C GLY A 44 -15.91 -4.39 -25.60
N ASP A 45 -16.36 -3.72 -26.65
CA ASP A 45 -15.46 -3.35 -27.76
C ASP A 45 -14.92 -1.92 -27.60
N VAL A 46 -15.74 -0.97 -27.16
CA VAL A 46 -15.36 0.44 -27.01
C VAL A 46 -16.01 1.04 -25.78
N ASP A 47 -15.21 1.73 -24.97
CA ASP A 47 -15.66 2.55 -23.85
C ASP A 47 -14.89 3.86 -23.83
N LEU A 48 -15.48 4.89 -24.45
CA LEU A 48 -14.86 6.19 -24.65
C LEU A 48 -15.68 7.29 -23.98
N TYR A 49 -15.03 8.05 -23.13
CA TYR A 49 -15.60 9.21 -22.44
C TYR A 49 -15.04 10.50 -23.03
N VAL A 50 -15.91 11.44 -23.39
CA VAL A 50 -15.52 12.77 -23.91
C VAL A 50 -15.90 13.84 -22.90
N PHE A 51 -14.91 14.61 -22.45
CA PHE A 51 -15.03 15.72 -21.50
C PHE A 51 -14.96 17.05 -22.28
N ALA A 52 -16.11 17.61 -22.65
CA ALA A 52 -16.21 18.86 -23.41
C ALA A 52 -16.72 19.99 -22.52
N TYR A 53 -15.88 20.43 -21.57
CA TYR A 53 -16.24 21.39 -20.51
C TYR A 53 -15.70 22.81 -20.76
N GLY A 54 -14.94 23.02 -21.84
CA GLY A 54 -14.25 24.30 -22.02
C GLY A 54 -13.30 24.56 -20.85
N PHE A 55 -13.52 25.66 -20.14
CA PHE A 55 -12.73 26.03 -18.96
C PHE A 55 -13.46 25.77 -17.63
N ASP A 56 -14.60 25.08 -17.64
CA ASP A 56 -15.25 24.61 -16.42
C ASP A 56 -14.56 23.33 -15.86
N TYR A 57 -13.34 23.50 -15.40
CA TYR A 57 -12.53 22.42 -14.85
C TYR A 57 -13.17 21.77 -13.60
N ALA A 58 -13.87 22.58 -12.79
CA ALA A 58 -14.58 22.06 -11.63
C ALA A 58 -15.76 21.15 -12.02
N GLY A 59 -16.47 21.50 -13.12
CA GLY A 59 -17.50 20.67 -13.71
C GLY A 59 -16.95 19.34 -14.23
N ALA A 60 -15.87 19.39 -15.01
CA ALA A 60 -15.19 18.20 -15.52
C ALA A 60 -14.77 17.24 -14.39
N LEU A 61 -14.13 17.77 -13.35
CA LEU A 61 -13.67 16.98 -12.21
C LEU A 61 -14.84 16.37 -11.42
N ARG A 62 -15.91 17.15 -11.19
CA ARG A 62 -17.11 16.65 -10.51
C ARG A 62 -17.76 15.49 -11.26
N ASP A 63 -17.85 15.58 -12.60
CA ASP A 63 -18.48 14.53 -13.39
C ASP A 63 -17.55 13.34 -13.57
N PHE A 64 -16.23 13.55 -13.63
CA PHE A 64 -15.25 12.47 -13.53
C PHE A 64 -15.41 11.65 -12.24
N TYR A 65 -15.58 12.30 -11.09
CA TYR A 65 -15.81 11.59 -9.82
C TYR A 65 -17.17 10.90 -9.75
N ARG A 66 -18.15 11.32 -10.54
CA ARG A 66 -19.41 10.56 -10.67
C ARG A 66 -19.23 9.26 -11.44
N LEU A 67 -18.32 9.25 -12.43
CA LEU A 67 -17.99 8.06 -13.20
C LEU A 67 -17.09 7.10 -12.42
N THR A 68 -16.04 7.62 -11.81
CA THR A 68 -14.95 6.83 -11.22
C THR A 68 -15.11 6.58 -9.72
N GLY A 69 -16.10 7.17 -9.11
CA GLY A 69 -16.30 7.17 -7.65
C GLY A 69 -15.64 8.37 -6.96
N PRO A 70 -16.18 8.80 -5.83
CA PRO A 70 -15.66 9.95 -5.10
C PRO A 70 -14.34 9.60 -4.39
N THR A 71 -13.53 10.63 -4.13
CA THR A 71 -12.45 10.53 -3.15
C THR A 71 -13.04 10.28 -1.77
N PRO A 72 -12.61 9.25 -1.04
CA PRO A 72 -13.14 8.95 0.29
C PRO A 72 -12.70 9.99 1.32
N LEU A 73 -13.44 10.07 2.42
CA LEU A 73 -13.03 10.87 3.57
C LEU A 73 -11.86 10.21 4.28
N LEU A 74 -10.77 10.95 4.43
CA LEU A 74 -9.59 10.50 5.16
C LEU A 74 -9.87 10.33 6.66
N PRO A 75 -9.17 9.42 7.35
CA PRO A 75 -9.04 9.45 8.79
C PRO A 75 -8.44 10.79 9.23
N ARG A 76 -8.86 11.30 10.41
CA ARG A 76 -8.44 12.63 10.86
C ARG A 76 -6.92 12.74 11.07
N TYR A 77 -6.27 11.68 11.54
CA TYR A 77 -4.82 11.64 11.76
C TYR A 77 -4.02 11.85 10.46
N ALA A 78 -4.58 11.46 9.30
CA ALA A 78 -3.91 11.65 8.01
C ALA A 78 -3.68 13.13 7.63
N LEU A 79 -4.38 14.05 8.28
CA LEU A 79 -4.29 15.49 8.02
C LEU A 79 -3.25 16.22 8.91
N GLY A 80 -2.59 15.51 9.80
CA GLY A 80 -1.53 16.05 10.66
C GLY A 80 -0.13 15.83 10.09
N ASN A 81 0.88 16.08 10.91
CA ASN A 81 2.27 15.81 10.54
C ASN A 81 2.58 14.31 10.70
N TRP A 82 3.38 13.79 9.80
CA TRP A 82 3.87 12.43 9.83
C TRP A 82 5.38 12.46 10.05
N TRP A 83 5.89 11.60 10.96
CA TRP A 83 7.32 11.38 11.10
C TRP A 83 7.71 10.14 10.31
N SER A 84 8.61 10.30 9.36
CA SER A 84 9.20 9.22 8.57
C SER A 84 10.68 9.45 8.38
N ARG A 85 11.47 8.40 8.58
CA ARG A 85 12.90 8.40 8.29
C ARG A 85 13.38 6.97 8.11
N TYR A 86 14.11 6.72 7.01
CA TYR A 86 14.86 5.48 6.85
C TYR A 86 16.03 5.47 7.83
N HIS A 87 15.88 4.73 8.90
CA HIS A 87 16.85 4.57 9.97
C HIS A 87 16.44 3.41 10.87
N ALA A 88 17.39 2.53 11.20
CA ALA A 88 17.17 1.38 12.07
C ALA A 88 17.03 1.81 13.54
N TYR A 89 15.90 2.45 13.88
CA TYR A 89 15.57 2.79 15.26
C TYR A 89 15.27 1.54 16.07
N THR A 90 15.78 1.50 17.30
CA THR A 90 15.17 0.67 18.34
C THR A 90 13.87 1.30 18.83
N ALA A 91 13.01 0.50 19.47
CA ALA A 91 11.78 1.01 20.10
C ALA A 91 12.07 2.14 21.10
N ASP A 92 13.14 2.00 21.89
CA ASP A 92 13.55 3.01 22.88
C ASP A 92 14.03 4.31 22.21
N GLU A 93 14.89 4.22 21.19
CA GLU A 93 15.36 5.41 20.43
C GLU A 93 14.21 6.12 19.72
N TYR A 94 13.22 5.39 19.22
CA TYR A 94 12.04 5.98 18.61
C TYR A 94 11.19 6.72 19.67
N ALA A 95 11.01 6.12 20.85
CA ALA A 95 10.31 6.75 21.97
C ALA A 95 11.03 8.01 22.47
N GLU A 96 12.36 7.97 22.64
CA GLU A 96 13.17 9.15 23.01
C GLU A 96 13.06 10.28 21.99
N LEU A 97 13.00 9.96 20.70
CA LEU A 97 12.80 10.95 19.65
C LEU A 97 11.42 11.62 19.74
N LEU A 98 10.37 10.82 20.01
CA LEU A 98 9.01 11.36 20.23
C LEU A 98 8.93 12.23 21.48
N ASP A 99 9.59 11.84 22.58
CA ASP A 99 9.68 12.65 23.80
C ASP A 99 10.34 14.01 23.51
N ARG A 100 11.37 14.03 22.67
CA ARG A 100 12.01 15.25 22.23
C ARG A 100 11.08 16.12 21.38
N PHE A 101 10.32 15.55 20.45
CA PHE A 101 9.35 16.29 19.65
C PHE A 101 8.27 16.91 20.53
N GLU A 102 7.79 16.19 21.53
CA GLU A 102 6.81 16.68 22.50
C GLU A 102 7.39 17.83 23.33
N ALA A 103 8.62 17.69 23.83
CA ALA A 103 9.30 18.74 24.60
C ALA A 103 9.55 20.03 23.80
N GLU A 104 9.68 19.94 22.48
CA GLU A 104 9.86 21.07 21.56
C GLU A 104 8.52 21.57 20.95
N ASP A 105 7.37 21.06 21.42
CA ASP A 105 6.03 21.40 20.94
C ASP A 105 5.85 21.15 19.42
N LEU A 106 6.41 20.05 18.93
CA LEU A 106 6.29 19.59 17.54
C LEU A 106 5.24 18.51 17.46
N PRO A 107 4.00 18.83 17.02
CA PRO A 107 2.92 17.85 16.99
C PRO A 107 3.05 16.92 15.79
N PHE A 108 2.91 15.62 16.05
CA PHE A 108 2.75 14.58 15.02
C PHE A 108 1.45 13.82 15.24
N SER A 109 0.95 13.19 14.19
CA SER A 109 -0.26 12.37 14.20
C SER A 109 -0.03 10.97 13.66
N VAL A 110 1.10 10.74 12.95
CA VAL A 110 1.47 9.45 12.39
C VAL A 110 2.94 9.17 12.63
N ALA A 111 3.21 7.98 13.11
CA ALA A 111 4.52 7.36 13.19
C ALA A 111 4.69 6.41 12.00
N VAL A 112 5.63 6.71 11.11
CA VAL A 112 6.00 5.85 9.99
C VAL A 112 7.25 5.09 10.37
N ILE A 113 7.17 3.76 10.37
CA ILE A 113 8.30 2.88 10.64
C ILE A 113 8.73 2.29 9.29
N ASP A 114 9.94 2.65 8.88
CA ASP A 114 10.52 2.20 7.62
C ASP A 114 10.98 0.74 7.71
N MET A 115 11.52 0.20 6.63
CA MET A 115 11.71 -1.24 6.42
C MET A 115 12.47 -1.98 7.52
N ASP A 116 13.26 -1.30 8.36
CA ASP A 116 13.97 -1.94 9.49
C ASP A 116 13.06 -2.47 10.60
N TRP A 117 11.72 -2.24 10.52
CA TRP A 117 10.79 -2.89 11.43
C TRP A 117 10.83 -4.42 11.32
N HIS A 118 11.14 -4.95 10.13
CA HIS A 118 11.32 -6.37 9.89
C HIS A 118 12.81 -6.75 9.78
N LEU A 119 13.10 -8.05 9.69
CA LEU A 119 14.45 -8.55 9.46
C LEU A 119 14.97 -8.09 8.10
N VAL A 120 16.09 -7.36 8.07
CA VAL A 120 16.76 -6.85 6.86
C VAL A 120 18.13 -7.47 6.70
N ASP A 121 19.08 -7.15 7.58
CA ASP A 121 20.47 -7.61 7.49
C ASP A 121 20.69 -9.04 8.01
N ASP A 122 19.82 -9.50 8.89
CA ASP A 122 19.90 -10.81 9.55
C ASP A 122 19.18 -11.93 8.78
N VAL A 123 18.75 -11.67 7.54
CA VAL A 123 18.12 -12.69 6.70
C VAL A 123 19.17 -13.69 6.22
N PRO A 124 18.98 -15.02 6.46
CA PRO A 124 19.91 -16.02 5.97
C PRO A 124 20.07 -15.95 4.45
N ALA A 125 21.33 -15.99 3.96
CA ALA A 125 21.65 -15.78 2.55
C ALA A 125 20.89 -16.68 1.56
N LYS A 126 20.45 -17.87 2.00
CA LYS A 126 19.64 -18.79 1.18
C LYS A 126 18.26 -18.22 0.79
N TYR A 127 17.77 -17.22 1.52
CA TYR A 127 16.49 -16.57 1.25
C TYR A 127 16.62 -15.25 0.49
N GLY A 128 17.84 -14.84 0.10
CA GLY A 128 18.09 -13.60 -0.63
C GLY A 128 18.28 -12.38 0.28
N SER A 129 17.92 -11.21 -0.21
CA SER A 129 18.06 -9.96 0.53
C SER A 129 16.92 -9.76 1.52
N GLY A 130 17.12 -8.92 2.54
CA GLY A 130 16.07 -8.52 3.49
C GLY A 130 15.15 -7.40 2.97
N TRP A 131 15.08 -7.16 1.66
CA TRP A 131 14.27 -6.08 1.12
C TRP A 131 12.75 -6.29 1.33
N THR A 132 12.27 -7.49 1.06
CA THR A 132 10.92 -7.93 1.47
C THR A 132 10.99 -8.55 2.86
N GLY A 133 10.05 -8.23 3.76
CA GLY A 133 9.96 -8.86 5.07
C GLY A 133 8.64 -8.61 5.77
N TYR A 134 8.28 -9.54 6.67
CA TYR A 134 7.02 -9.51 7.42
C TYR A 134 7.19 -9.93 8.88
N THR A 135 8.40 -10.30 9.29
CA THR A 135 8.70 -10.71 10.65
C THR A 135 9.39 -9.57 11.38
N TRP A 136 8.85 -9.15 12.53
CA TRP A 136 9.46 -8.12 13.34
C TRP A 136 10.93 -8.42 13.65
N ASN A 137 11.76 -7.38 13.59
CA ASN A 137 13.15 -7.48 14.02
C ASN A 137 13.22 -7.42 15.56
N PRO A 138 13.47 -8.56 16.25
CA PRO A 138 13.43 -8.59 17.70
C PRO A 138 14.60 -7.85 18.36
N ALA A 139 15.66 -7.53 17.60
CA ALA A 139 16.77 -6.73 18.09
C ALA A 139 16.40 -5.24 18.20
N LEU A 140 15.50 -4.77 17.34
CA LEU A 140 15.03 -3.39 17.34
C LEU A 140 13.70 -3.24 18.09
N PHE A 141 12.79 -4.19 17.91
CA PHE A 141 11.45 -4.18 18.50
C PHE A 141 11.20 -5.49 19.28
N PRO A 142 11.77 -5.63 20.50
CA PRO A 142 11.63 -6.87 21.28
C PRO A 142 10.21 -7.13 21.76
N ASP A 143 9.37 -6.10 21.86
CA ASP A 143 7.94 -6.19 22.18
C ASP A 143 7.16 -5.22 21.27
N PRO A 144 6.81 -5.65 20.03
CA PRO A 144 6.13 -4.80 19.06
C PRO A 144 4.80 -4.26 19.57
N ARG A 145 4.02 -5.09 20.27
CA ARG A 145 2.74 -4.68 20.84
C ARG A 145 2.89 -3.53 21.84
N ALA A 146 3.85 -3.66 22.78
CA ALA A 146 4.11 -2.60 23.75
C ALA A 146 4.57 -1.30 23.07
N PHE A 147 5.38 -1.40 22.00
CA PHE A 147 5.80 -0.27 21.20
C PHE A 147 4.61 0.42 20.50
N LEU A 148 3.76 -0.34 19.81
CA LEU A 148 2.58 0.20 19.12
C LEU A 148 1.57 0.79 20.11
N ASP A 149 1.37 0.15 21.27
CA ASP A 149 0.53 0.67 22.35
C ASP A 149 1.07 2.01 22.89
N ASP A 150 2.39 2.21 22.92
CA ASP A 150 3.00 3.49 23.30
C ASP A 150 2.70 4.58 22.27
N LEU A 151 2.85 4.28 20.98
CA LEU A 151 2.48 5.20 19.90
C LEU A 151 1.01 5.65 20.03
N HIS A 152 0.12 4.69 20.24
CA HIS A 152 -1.31 4.98 20.40
C HIS A 152 -1.62 5.81 21.65
N ARG A 153 -0.93 5.56 22.78
CA ARG A 153 -1.06 6.39 24.00
C ARG A 153 -0.63 7.84 23.79
N ARG A 154 0.32 8.05 22.87
CA ARG A 154 0.77 9.40 22.44
C ARG A 154 -0.20 10.03 21.41
N GLY A 155 -1.23 9.32 20.97
CA GLY A 155 -2.20 9.79 19.97
C GLY A 155 -1.71 9.67 18.52
N LEU A 156 -0.68 8.85 18.26
CA LEU A 156 -0.13 8.59 16.94
C LEU A 156 -0.78 7.35 16.33
N ALA A 157 -1.13 7.41 15.04
CA ALA A 157 -1.36 6.22 14.25
C ALA A 157 -0.03 5.67 13.74
N ALA A 158 0.06 4.34 13.60
CA ALA A 158 1.28 3.66 13.17
C ALA A 158 1.12 3.03 11.78
N THR A 159 2.13 3.18 10.93
CA THR A 159 2.22 2.49 9.64
C THR A 159 3.59 1.87 9.44
N LEU A 160 3.61 0.70 8.82
CA LEU A 160 4.81 -0.04 8.46
C LEU A 160 5.03 0.00 6.95
N ASN A 161 6.30 0.12 6.54
CA ASN A 161 6.72 0.04 5.14
C ASN A 161 6.61 -1.40 4.62
N LEU A 162 6.18 -1.58 3.37
CA LEU A 162 6.03 -2.86 2.69
C LEU A 162 6.71 -2.88 1.33
N HIS A 163 7.48 -3.95 1.08
CA HIS A 163 8.07 -4.30 -0.22
C HIS A 163 7.75 -5.77 -0.55
N PRO A 164 6.54 -6.09 -1.03
CA PRO A 164 6.08 -7.48 -1.09
C PRO A 164 6.60 -8.32 -2.26
N ALA A 165 7.39 -7.74 -3.17
CA ALA A 165 7.72 -8.36 -4.46
C ALA A 165 8.39 -9.75 -4.37
N ASP A 166 9.20 -10.01 -3.35
CA ASP A 166 9.90 -11.30 -3.18
C ASP A 166 9.00 -12.39 -2.57
N GLY A 167 7.74 -12.09 -2.30
CA GLY A 167 6.78 -13.03 -1.74
C GLY A 167 7.04 -13.35 -0.27
N VAL A 168 6.52 -14.48 0.21
CA VAL A 168 6.68 -14.92 1.61
C VAL A 168 7.72 -16.01 1.66
N ARG A 169 8.83 -15.77 2.35
CA ARG A 169 10.00 -16.64 2.34
C ARG A 169 10.07 -17.51 3.59
N GLY A 170 10.84 -18.61 3.51
CA GLY A 170 10.90 -19.65 4.54
C GLY A 170 11.40 -19.23 5.93
N HIS A 171 12.02 -18.04 6.06
CA HIS A 171 12.44 -17.50 7.36
C HIS A 171 11.37 -16.68 8.07
N GLU A 172 10.29 -16.32 7.36
CA GLU A 172 9.21 -15.52 7.92
C GLU A 172 8.36 -16.34 8.90
N ASP A 173 7.97 -15.76 10.02
CA ASP A 173 7.12 -16.42 11.02
C ASP A 173 5.78 -16.88 10.42
N ALA A 174 5.24 -16.11 9.49
CA ALA A 174 3.99 -16.42 8.79
C ALA A 174 4.14 -17.49 7.70
N TYR A 175 5.37 -17.81 7.25
CA TYR A 175 5.61 -18.69 6.10
C TYR A 175 4.91 -20.06 6.20
N PRO A 176 5.03 -20.83 7.30
CA PRO A 176 4.43 -22.16 7.36
C PRO A 176 2.91 -22.14 7.15
N ALA A 177 2.24 -21.15 7.74
CA ALA A 177 0.79 -21.00 7.61
C ALA A 177 0.36 -20.56 6.19
N ILE A 178 1.09 -19.61 5.60
CA ILE A 178 0.83 -19.14 4.24
C ILE A 178 1.11 -20.24 3.22
N ALA A 179 2.28 -20.89 3.29
CA ALA A 179 2.64 -21.98 2.38
C ALA A 179 1.61 -23.10 2.40
N ALA A 180 1.16 -23.52 3.59
CA ALA A 180 0.10 -24.53 3.72
C ALA A 180 -1.23 -24.08 3.08
N ARG A 181 -1.62 -22.82 3.25
CA ARG A 181 -2.88 -22.28 2.69
C ARG A 181 -2.87 -22.20 1.16
N VAL A 182 -1.72 -21.91 0.55
CA VAL A 182 -1.58 -21.88 -0.92
C VAL A 182 -1.24 -23.25 -1.51
N GLY A 183 -1.14 -24.29 -0.68
CA GLY A 183 -0.84 -25.65 -1.12
C GLY A 183 0.63 -25.91 -1.49
N ALA A 184 1.55 -25.06 -1.02
CA ALA A 184 2.98 -25.26 -1.20
C ALA A 184 3.56 -26.26 -0.19
N ASP A 185 4.68 -26.90 -0.53
CA ASP A 185 5.39 -27.78 0.38
C ASP A 185 6.16 -26.95 1.40
N VAL A 186 5.66 -26.89 2.63
CA VAL A 186 6.27 -26.15 3.75
C VAL A 186 7.71 -26.59 4.01
N ALA A 187 8.03 -27.88 3.82
CA ALA A 187 9.35 -28.41 4.11
C ALA A 187 10.40 -28.01 3.05
N SER A 188 9.96 -27.58 1.87
CA SER A 188 10.87 -27.09 0.82
C SER A 188 11.50 -25.77 1.16
N GLU A 189 10.86 -24.95 1.98
CA GLU A 189 11.22 -23.56 2.27
C GLU A 189 11.31 -22.67 1.00
N GLU A 190 10.76 -23.13 -0.13
CA GLU A 190 10.68 -22.32 -1.34
C GLU A 190 9.74 -21.14 -1.12
N PRO A 191 10.06 -19.95 -1.63
CA PRO A 191 9.22 -18.78 -1.45
C PRO A 191 7.81 -18.98 -1.99
N VAL A 192 6.81 -18.60 -1.23
CA VAL A 192 5.47 -18.37 -1.76
C VAL A 192 5.52 -17.12 -2.63
N VAL A 193 5.41 -17.31 -3.94
CA VAL A 193 5.55 -16.23 -4.91
C VAL A 193 4.49 -15.15 -4.69
N PHE A 194 4.91 -13.90 -4.72
CA PHE A 194 3.99 -12.76 -4.70
C PHE A 194 3.12 -12.78 -5.97
N ASP A 195 1.82 -12.85 -5.80
CA ASP A 195 0.87 -12.91 -6.91
C ASP A 195 -0.45 -12.23 -6.56
N ILE A 196 -0.42 -10.92 -6.55
CA ILE A 196 -1.58 -10.08 -6.19
C ILE A 196 -2.76 -10.20 -7.18
N GLY A 197 -2.54 -10.78 -8.34
CA GLY A 197 -3.58 -11.12 -9.31
C GLY A 197 -4.23 -12.49 -9.07
N ASN A 198 -3.89 -13.17 -7.98
CA ASN A 198 -4.40 -14.48 -7.62
C ASN A 198 -5.23 -14.44 -6.35
N PRO A 199 -6.56 -14.70 -6.39
CA PRO A 199 -7.38 -14.71 -5.18
C PRO A 199 -6.92 -15.74 -4.13
N ASP A 200 -6.37 -16.87 -4.55
CA ASP A 200 -5.84 -17.90 -3.65
C ASP A 200 -4.57 -17.46 -2.90
N PHE A 201 -3.89 -16.43 -3.40
CA PHE A 201 -2.77 -15.78 -2.72
C PHE A 201 -3.22 -14.59 -1.87
N VAL A 202 -4.13 -13.75 -2.39
CA VAL A 202 -4.51 -12.48 -1.75
C VAL A 202 -5.12 -12.72 -0.36
N ALA A 203 -6.03 -13.67 -0.22
CA ALA A 203 -6.66 -13.96 1.06
C ALA A 203 -5.65 -14.46 2.12
N PRO A 204 -4.80 -15.50 1.86
CA PRO A 204 -3.72 -15.86 2.78
C PRO A 204 -2.77 -14.72 3.12
N TYR A 205 -2.39 -13.90 2.14
CA TYR A 205 -1.48 -12.77 2.30
C TYR A 205 -2.06 -11.72 3.27
N LEU A 206 -3.31 -11.29 3.08
CA LEU A 206 -3.94 -10.30 3.95
C LEU A 206 -4.25 -10.89 5.35
N GLU A 207 -4.91 -12.03 5.40
CA GLU A 207 -5.38 -12.64 6.65
C GLU A 207 -4.24 -13.25 7.49
N GLY A 208 -3.21 -13.80 6.83
CA GLY A 208 -2.14 -14.51 7.52
C GLY A 208 -0.94 -13.65 7.88
N ILE A 209 -0.77 -12.49 7.25
CA ILE A 209 0.35 -11.58 7.50
C ILE A 209 -0.16 -10.28 8.12
N HIS A 210 -1.06 -9.58 7.42
CA HIS A 210 -1.42 -8.21 7.78
C HIS A 210 -2.40 -8.12 8.94
N HIS A 211 -3.40 -9.02 8.99
CA HIS A 211 -4.35 -9.01 10.11
C HIS A 211 -3.67 -9.24 11.47
N PRO A 212 -2.74 -10.21 11.66
CA PRO A 212 -2.02 -10.35 12.92
C PRO A 212 -1.25 -9.08 13.32
N LEU A 213 -0.57 -8.42 12.37
CA LEU A 213 0.16 -7.19 12.62
C LEU A 213 -0.78 -6.01 12.95
N GLU A 214 -1.95 -5.93 12.29
CA GLU A 214 -2.98 -4.94 12.62
C GLU A 214 -3.63 -5.24 13.99
N ASP A 215 -3.77 -6.50 14.39
CA ASP A 215 -4.22 -6.90 15.73
C ASP A 215 -3.19 -6.58 16.81
N GLU A 216 -1.92 -6.43 16.46
CA GLU A 216 -0.86 -5.90 17.32
C GLU A 216 -0.92 -4.39 17.47
N GLY A 217 -1.47 -3.67 16.49
CA GLY A 217 -1.65 -2.22 16.56
C GLY A 217 -1.23 -1.44 15.31
N VAL A 218 -0.92 -2.09 14.19
CA VAL A 218 -0.68 -1.38 12.93
C VAL A 218 -1.99 -0.81 12.39
N ASP A 219 -2.04 0.49 12.11
CA ASP A 219 -3.28 1.16 11.70
C ASP A 219 -3.54 1.07 10.20
N PHE A 220 -2.49 1.20 9.39
CA PHE A 220 -2.55 1.14 7.94
C PHE A 220 -1.18 0.79 7.35
N TRP A 221 -1.06 0.73 6.00
CA TRP A 221 0.13 0.22 5.34
C TRP A 221 0.74 1.25 4.40
N TRP A 222 2.08 1.32 4.40
CA TRP A 222 2.85 2.05 3.40
C TRP A 222 3.38 1.05 2.35
N ILE A 223 2.77 1.09 1.15
CA ILE A 223 3.16 0.26 0.02
C ILE A 223 4.17 1.04 -0.81
N ASP A 224 5.40 0.61 -0.77
CA ASP A 224 6.53 1.27 -1.40
C ASP A 224 6.98 0.55 -2.68
N TRP A 225 8.24 0.55 -2.99
CA TRP A 225 8.84 0.05 -4.23
C TRP A 225 8.67 -1.45 -4.50
N GLN A 226 8.91 -1.83 -5.79
CA GLN A 226 9.28 -3.17 -6.23
C GLN A 226 8.20 -4.22 -6.03
N GLN A 227 6.98 -3.91 -6.51
CA GLN A 227 5.88 -4.89 -6.56
C GLN A 227 5.92 -5.73 -7.85
N GLY A 228 6.98 -5.55 -8.67
CA GLY A 228 7.09 -6.14 -9.99
C GLY A 228 6.32 -5.35 -11.07
N GLY A 229 6.59 -5.66 -12.33
CA GLY A 229 6.00 -4.95 -13.47
C GLY A 229 4.73 -5.57 -14.02
N VAL A 230 4.42 -6.81 -13.63
CA VAL A 230 3.31 -7.59 -14.22
C VAL A 230 2.63 -8.47 -13.18
N THR A 231 1.35 -8.78 -13.42
CA THR A 231 0.61 -9.82 -12.69
C THR A 231 0.22 -10.93 -13.66
N ARG A 232 -0.37 -12.03 -13.14
CA ARG A 232 -0.96 -13.08 -14.00
C ARG A 232 -2.15 -12.59 -14.82
N THR A 233 -2.78 -11.49 -14.42
CA THR A 233 -3.90 -10.86 -15.13
C THR A 233 -3.34 -9.78 -16.06
N PRO A 234 -3.37 -9.98 -17.39
CA PRO A 234 -2.85 -8.99 -18.33
C PRO A 234 -3.52 -7.62 -18.15
N GLY A 235 -2.71 -6.57 -18.06
CA GLY A 235 -3.18 -5.20 -17.87
C GLY A 235 -3.43 -4.80 -16.40
N LEU A 236 -3.33 -5.72 -15.44
CA LEU A 236 -3.41 -5.40 -14.02
C LEU A 236 -2.03 -4.98 -13.51
N ASP A 237 -1.92 -3.71 -13.13
CA ASP A 237 -0.73 -3.19 -12.46
C ASP A 237 -0.67 -3.71 -11.01
N PRO A 238 0.44 -4.34 -10.56
CA PRO A 238 0.53 -4.93 -9.22
C PRO A 238 0.43 -3.89 -8.11
N LEU A 239 0.94 -2.67 -8.30
CA LEU A 239 0.84 -1.61 -7.30
C LEU A 239 -0.59 -1.08 -7.19
N TRP A 240 -1.29 -0.94 -8.32
CA TRP A 240 -2.72 -0.61 -8.30
C TRP A 240 -3.52 -1.68 -7.54
N ALA A 241 -3.27 -2.96 -7.83
CA ALA A 241 -3.95 -4.07 -7.17
C ALA A 241 -3.68 -4.09 -5.65
N LEU A 242 -2.43 -3.87 -5.23
CA LEU A 242 -2.08 -3.73 -3.82
C LEU A 242 -2.85 -2.59 -3.15
N ASN A 243 -2.90 -1.41 -3.78
CA ASN A 243 -3.69 -0.29 -3.26
C ASN A 243 -5.16 -0.66 -3.08
N HIS A 244 -5.73 -1.28 -4.11
CA HIS A 244 -7.14 -1.67 -4.09
C HIS A 244 -7.43 -2.67 -2.95
N PHE A 245 -6.71 -3.78 -2.90
CA PHE A 245 -6.97 -4.82 -1.92
C PHE A 245 -6.63 -4.39 -0.51
N HIS A 246 -5.48 -3.74 -0.28
CA HIS A 246 -5.14 -3.21 1.05
C HIS A 246 -6.13 -2.14 1.53
N TYR A 247 -6.61 -1.27 0.63
CA TYR A 247 -7.58 -0.26 1.00
C TYR A 247 -8.92 -0.87 1.42
N LEU A 248 -9.44 -1.84 0.65
CA LEU A 248 -10.68 -2.53 0.98
C LEU A 248 -10.55 -3.35 2.27
N ASP A 249 -9.44 -4.07 2.42
CA ASP A 249 -9.17 -4.87 3.62
C ASP A 249 -8.98 -4.01 4.86
N ASN A 250 -8.28 -2.88 4.76
CA ASN A 250 -8.09 -1.94 5.87
C ASN A 250 -9.41 -1.30 6.34
N ALA A 251 -10.48 -1.33 5.51
CA ALA A 251 -11.83 -0.91 5.90
C ALA A 251 -12.57 -1.93 6.79
N ARG A 252 -12.04 -3.14 6.97
CA ARG A 252 -12.65 -4.14 7.85
C ARG A 252 -12.81 -3.55 9.26
N ALA A 253 -13.72 -4.05 10.04
CA ALA A 253 -14.09 -3.52 11.35
C ALA A 253 -14.68 -2.09 11.33
N GLY A 254 -15.06 -1.55 10.16
CA GLY A 254 -15.78 -0.29 10.02
C GLY A 254 -14.93 0.97 10.24
N LYS A 255 -13.60 0.85 10.24
CA LYS A 255 -12.71 2.02 10.27
C LYS A 255 -12.65 2.69 8.88
N ARG A 256 -12.30 3.97 8.84
CA ARG A 256 -11.96 4.65 7.58
C ARG A 256 -10.59 4.15 7.11
N PRO A 257 -10.52 3.53 5.94
CA PRO A 257 -9.27 2.97 5.45
C PRO A 257 -8.28 4.05 5.00
N LEU A 258 -7.00 3.69 5.03
CA LEU A 258 -5.91 4.48 4.50
C LEU A 258 -4.84 3.56 3.94
N VAL A 259 -4.21 3.99 2.84
CA VAL A 259 -3.01 3.38 2.27
C VAL A 259 -2.07 4.52 1.89
N LEU A 260 -0.80 4.43 2.26
CA LEU A 260 0.25 5.29 1.72
C LEU A 260 0.92 4.55 0.57
N SER A 261 0.90 5.10 -0.64
CA SER A 261 1.37 4.39 -1.83
C SER A 261 1.98 5.29 -2.88
N ARG A 262 2.89 4.72 -3.67
CA ARG A 262 3.56 5.39 -4.80
C ARG A 262 2.75 5.36 -6.09
N TYR A 263 1.59 4.72 -6.13
CA TYR A 263 0.77 4.68 -7.33
C TYR A 263 0.22 6.07 -7.67
N ALA A 264 0.51 6.52 -8.89
CA ALA A 264 0.07 7.81 -9.42
C ALA A 264 -0.53 7.63 -10.83
N GLY A 265 -1.76 7.19 -10.89
CA GLY A 265 -2.45 6.97 -12.17
C GLY A 265 -3.95 7.14 -12.03
N PRO A 266 -4.70 6.92 -13.12
CA PRO A 266 -6.16 6.96 -13.10
C PRO A 266 -6.71 6.04 -12.01
N GLY A 267 -7.67 6.54 -11.23
CA GLY A 267 -8.27 5.81 -10.12
C GLY A 267 -7.54 5.91 -8.78
N SER A 268 -6.32 6.47 -8.70
CA SER A 268 -5.57 6.63 -7.44
C SER A 268 -6.31 7.46 -6.39
N HIS A 269 -7.17 8.38 -6.80
CA HIS A 269 -8.00 9.19 -5.91
C HIS A 269 -8.95 8.37 -5.03
N ARG A 270 -9.20 7.10 -5.39
CA ARG A 270 -10.05 6.17 -4.63
C ARG A 270 -9.32 5.56 -3.44
N TYR A 271 -7.99 5.57 -3.45
CA TYR A 271 -7.13 4.90 -2.47
C TYR A 271 -6.06 5.85 -1.92
N PRO A 272 -6.48 6.92 -1.19
CA PRO A 272 -5.52 7.85 -0.63
C PRO A 272 -4.68 7.16 0.47
N VAL A 273 -3.43 7.65 0.67
CA VAL A 273 -2.84 8.85 0.10
C VAL A 273 -1.67 8.52 -0.82
N GLY A 274 -1.37 9.45 -1.73
CA GLY A 274 -0.21 9.34 -2.61
C GLY A 274 1.09 9.68 -1.88
N PHE A 275 2.15 8.97 -2.25
CA PHE A 275 3.52 9.18 -1.82
C PHE A 275 4.37 9.44 -3.05
N SER A 276 5.08 10.55 -3.07
CA SER A 276 5.90 10.99 -4.22
C SER A 276 7.35 11.23 -3.83
N GLY A 277 7.78 10.72 -2.67
CA GLY A 277 9.13 10.84 -2.16
C GLY A 277 10.14 9.92 -2.82
N ASP A 278 11.38 10.03 -2.38
CA ASP A 278 12.68 9.50 -2.84
C ASP A 278 13.29 10.24 -4.02
#